data_d3e1396ca33b417096a90cfd2b830e9a
#
_entry.id   d3e1396ca33b417096a90cfd2b830e9a
#
_cell.length_a   1.000
_cell.length_b   1.000
_cell.length_c   1.000
_cell.angle_alpha   90.00
_cell.angle_beta   90.00
_cell.angle_gamma   90.00
#
_symmetry.space_group_name_H-M   'P 1'
#
loop_
_entity.id
_entity.type
_entity.pdbx_description
1 polymer ?
#
loop_
_entity_poly.entity_id
_entity_poly.type
_entity_poly.pdbx_seq_one_letter_code
_entity_poly.pdbx_strand_id
1 'polypeptide(L)'
;MESMMIYVPAILAVLGLLFMWVKRAWVLKQDAGDGKMAAISSHIYEGALAFLKAEYKLLTFFVVGASIALAAISFMVPTTHILIVVAFIFGAIFSALAGNMGMKIATKTNVRTTQAARTSLPQALKISFGGGTVMGLGVAGLAVLGLTGFFIIFYNYFMGGQWTTTEQMTIVLETLAGFSLGAESIALFARVGGGIYTKAADVGADLVGKVEAGIPEDDPRNPATIADNVGDNVGDVAGMGADLFGSYVATVLAAMVLGNYVIKDMGGDIVTSGFGGIGPILLPMAIAGIGIIISIIGTILVKIGNNDAKESQVQGALNIGNWVSIILVAIASFALVKWMLPETMRMEFFGEGIKEISSLRVFYASLAGLVVGGVISSVTEYYTGLGKKPILSLIHI
;
A
#
# COMPACT_ATOMS: atom_id res chain seq x y z
N MET A 1 20.73 -17.39 15.55
CA MET A 1 19.43 -17.49 14.83
C MET A 1 18.58 -16.24 15.03
N GLU A 2 18.49 -15.69 16.22
CA GLU A 2 17.66 -14.54 16.58
C GLU A 2 18.05 -13.25 15.85
N SER A 3 19.34 -12.95 15.73
CA SER A 3 19.81 -11.78 14.96
C SER A 3 19.49 -11.83 13.46
N MET A 4 19.18 -13.00 12.90
CA MET A 4 18.81 -13.12 11.49
C MET A 4 17.32 -12.83 11.24
N MET A 5 16.47 -12.92 12.26
CA MET A 5 15.01 -12.74 12.10
C MET A 5 14.63 -11.30 11.73
N ILE A 6 15.46 -10.33 12.10
CA ILE A 6 15.28 -8.91 11.72
C ILE A 6 15.33 -8.71 10.19
N TYR A 7 16.02 -9.61 9.47
CA TYR A 7 16.16 -9.54 8.01
C TYR A 7 15.00 -10.24 7.26
N VAL A 8 14.23 -11.10 7.95
CA VAL A 8 13.18 -11.90 7.30
C VAL A 8 12.14 -11.04 6.58
N PRO A 9 11.57 -9.96 7.18
CA PRO A 9 10.60 -9.14 6.46
C PRO A 9 11.19 -8.52 5.18
N ALA A 10 12.45 -8.08 5.21
CA ALA A 10 13.13 -7.55 4.02
C ALA A 10 13.29 -8.62 2.92
N ILE A 11 13.65 -9.85 3.28
CA ILE A 11 13.75 -10.97 2.33
C ILE A 11 12.39 -11.26 1.70
N LEU A 12 11.32 -11.31 2.50
CA LEU A 12 9.96 -11.54 2.01
C LEU A 12 9.49 -10.38 1.09
N ALA A 13 9.85 -9.14 1.41
CA ALA A 13 9.59 -7.99 0.56
C ALA A 13 10.32 -8.10 -0.80
N VAL A 14 11.58 -8.51 -0.80
CA VAL A 14 12.35 -8.73 -2.04
C VAL A 14 11.70 -9.84 -2.88
N LEU A 15 11.26 -10.95 -2.27
CA LEU A 15 10.54 -12.00 -2.98
C LEU A 15 9.22 -11.48 -3.61
N GLY A 16 8.48 -10.63 -2.88
CA GLY A 16 7.30 -9.95 -3.40
C GLY A 16 7.60 -9.06 -4.60
N LEU A 17 8.67 -8.27 -4.53
CA LEU A 17 9.11 -7.42 -5.63
C LEU A 17 9.60 -8.22 -6.85
N LEU A 18 10.27 -9.34 -6.63
CA LEU A 18 10.65 -10.25 -7.73
C LEU A 18 9.43 -10.86 -8.42
N PHE A 19 8.44 -11.32 -7.64
CA PHE A 19 7.18 -11.82 -8.20
C PHE A 19 6.43 -10.72 -8.96
N MET A 20 6.36 -9.52 -8.41
CA MET A 20 5.81 -8.34 -9.08
C MET A 20 6.50 -8.09 -10.42
N TRP A 21 7.83 -8.14 -10.47
CA TRP A 21 8.59 -7.92 -11.69
C TRP A 21 8.30 -8.97 -12.77
N VAL A 22 8.20 -10.25 -12.38
CA VAL A 22 7.78 -11.35 -13.27
C VAL A 22 6.37 -11.11 -13.81
N LYS A 23 5.43 -10.72 -12.95
CA LYS A 23 4.05 -10.38 -13.35
C LYS A 23 4.01 -9.20 -14.32
N ARG A 24 4.76 -8.15 -14.03
CA ARG A 24 4.91 -6.99 -14.92
C ARG A 24 5.41 -7.41 -16.30
N ALA A 25 6.47 -8.21 -16.36
CA ALA A 25 7.00 -8.71 -17.62
C ALA A 25 5.97 -9.55 -18.39
N TRP A 26 5.19 -10.37 -17.69
CA TRP A 26 4.12 -11.15 -18.29
C TRP A 26 2.99 -10.28 -18.85
N VAL A 27 2.49 -9.30 -18.10
CA VAL A 27 1.45 -8.36 -18.56
C VAL A 27 1.90 -7.60 -19.81
N LEU A 28 3.12 -7.09 -19.82
CA LEU A 28 3.66 -6.31 -20.95
C LEU A 28 3.85 -7.13 -22.24
N LYS A 29 3.92 -8.45 -22.15
CA LYS A 29 4.00 -9.36 -23.31
C LYS A 29 2.63 -9.65 -23.94
N GLN A 30 1.52 -9.28 -23.27
CA GLN A 30 0.19 -9.51 -23.82
C GLN A 30 -0.09 -8.56 -24.98
N ASP A 31 -0.97 -8.98 -25.90
CA ASP A 31 -1.35 -8.19 -27.08
C ASP A 31 -2.02 -6.87 -26.68
N ALA A 32 -1.56 -5.78 -27.28
CA ALA A 32 -2.09 -4.42 -27.06
C ALA A 32 -3.16 -4.01 -28.09
N GLY A 33 -3.56 -4.91 -28.97
CA GLY A 33 -4.58 -4.66 -29.98
C GLY A 33 -4.04 -3.98 -31.24
N ASP A 34 -4.96 -3.36 -31.97
CA ASP A 34 -4.66 -2.70 -33.24
C ASP A 34 -3.91 -1.36 -33.07
N GLY A 35 -3.43 -0.80 -34.20
CA GLY A 35 -2.66 0.43 -34.18
C GLY A 35 -3.40 1.63 -33.61
N LYS A 36 -4.74 1.72 -33.74
CA LYS A 36 -5.55 2.81 -33.17
C LYS A 36 -5.61 2.69 -31.64
N MET A 37 -5.82 1.48 -31.13
CA MET A 37 -5.82 1.21 -29.68
C MET A 37 -4.46 1.56 -29.08
N ALA A 38 -3.37 1.13 -29.72
CA ALA A 38 -2.02 1.44 -29.27
C ALA A 38 -1.72 2.94 -29.27
N ALA A 39 -2.18 3.69 -30.29
CA ALA A 39 -2.02 5.15 -30.37
C ALA A 39 -2.75 5.87 -29.23
N ILE A 40 -4.03 5.54 -28.97
CA ILE A 40 -4.80 6.11 -27.87
C ILE A 40 -4.14 5.83 -26.52
N SER A 41 -3.73 4.58 -26.30
CA SER A 41 -2.99 4.18 -25.08
C SER A 41 -1.69 4.97 -24.90
N SER A 42 -0.98 5.29 -26.00
CA SER A 42 0.22 6.13 -25.95
C SER A 42 -0.08 7.56 -25.52
N HIS A 43 -1.17 8.17 -26.04
CA HIS A 43 -1.57 9.52 -25.67
C HIS A 43 -1.96 9.59 -24.18
N ILE A 44 -2.70 8.60 -23.66
CA ILE A 44 -3.04 8.52 -22.24
C ILE A 44 -1.74 8.38 -21.41
N TYR A 45 -0.81 7.51 -21.80
CA TYR A 45 0.45 7.31 -21.10
C TYR A 45 1.31 8.59 -21.10
N GLU A 46 1.42 9.30 -22.23
CA GLU A 46 2.17 10.56 -22.36
C GLU A 46 1.55 11.66 -21.50
N GLY A 47 0.22 11.79 -21.50
CA GLY A 47 -0.52 12.73 -20.64
C GLY A 47 -0.27 12.46 -19.16
N ALA A 48 -0.35 11.18 -18.74
CA ALA A 48 -0.09 10.79 -17.36
C ALA A 48 1.35 11.06 -16.93
N LEU A 49 2.34 10.83 -17.81
CA LEU A 49 3.74 11.18 -17.56
C LEU A 49 3.94 12.70 -17.44
N ALA A 50 3.27 13.50 -18.29
CA ALA A 50 3.35 14.95 -18.23
C ALA A 50 2.81 15.48 -16.90
N PHE A 51 1.67 14.97 -16.44
CA PHE A 51 1.12 15.29 -15.11
C PHE A 51 2.11 14.96 -14.00
N LEU A 52 2.59 13.71 -13.92
CA LEU A 52 3.54 13.31 -12.88
C LEU A 52 4.82 14.14 -12.88
N LYS A 53 5.32 14.53 -14.05
CA LYS A 53 6.50 15.39 -14.16
C LYS A 53 6.25 16.78 -13.55
N ALA A 54 5.09 17.36 -13.79
CA ALA A 54 4.69 18.66 -13.24
C ALA A 54 4.52 18.57 -11.71
N GLU A 55 3.83 17.54 -11.25
CA GLU A 55 3.58 17.27 -9.83
C GLU A 55 4.88 17.04 -9.08
N TYR A 56 5.78 16.17 -9.54
CA TYR A 56 7.05 15.88 -8.88
C TYR A 56 7.98 17.09 -8.81
N LYS A 57 7.90 18.00 -9.78
CA LYS A 57 8.63 19.27 -9.71
C LYS A 57 8.17 20.09 -8.50
N LEU A 58 6.86 20.22 -8.27
CA LEU A 58 6.31 20.92 -7.12
C LEU A 58 6.65 20.22 -5.81
N LEU A 59 6.48 18.89 -5.78
CA LEU A 59 6.81 18.06 -4.62
C LEU A 59 8.29 18.15 -4.22
N THR A 60 9.19 18.29 -5.18
CA THR A 60 10.62 18.48 -4.89
C THR A 60 10.86 19.74 -4.07
N PHE A 61 10.22 20.86 -4.39
CA PHE A 61 10.33 22.09 -3.59
C PHE A 61 9.79 21.89 -2.16
N PHE A 62 8.65 21.20 -2.03
CA PHE A 62 8.10 20.87 -0.73
C PHE A 62 9.04 19.99 0.09
N VAL A 63 9.56 18.91 -0.51
CA VAL A 63 10.49 17.97 0.17
C VAL A 63 11.76 18.70 0.63
N VAL A 64 12.31 19.60 -0.18
CA VAL A 64 13.48 20.41 0.22
C VAL A 64 13.15 21.32 1.41
N GLY A 65 12.02 22.05 1.35
CA GLY A 65 11.59 22.92 2.44
C GLY A 65 11.33 22.16 3.74
N ALA A 66 10.60 21.04 3.66
CA ALA A 66 10.31 20.17 4.80
C ALA A 66 11.60 19.53 5.37
N SER A 67 12.55 19.15 4.52
CA SER A 67 13.86 18.63 4.95
C SER A 67 14.65 19.67 5.75
N ILE A 68 14.64 20.94 5.34
CA ILE A 68 15.28 22.02 6.09
C ILE A 68 14.60 22.22 7.45
N ALA A 69 13.26 22.21 7.48
CA ALA A 69 12.51 22.33 8.72
C ALA A 69 12.79 21.15 9.68
N LEU A 70 12.78 19.90 9.19
CA LEU A 70 13.13 18.72 9.98
C LEU A 70 14.57 18.76 10.48
N ALA A 71 15.51 19.24 9.66
CA ALA A 71 16.89 19.45 10.10
C ALA A 71 16.96 20.44 11.27
N ALA A 72 16.27 21.58 11.17
CA ALA A 72 16.21 22.55 12.25
C ALA A 72 15.61 21.97 13.54
N ILE A 73 14.49 21.23 13.43
CA ILE A 73 13.84 20.56 14.56
C ILE A 73 14.78 19.54 15.21
N SER A 74 15.55 18.79 14.44
CA SER A 74 16.46 17.77 14.96
C SER A 74 17.58 18.33 15.86
N PHE A 75 17.91 19.61 15.74
CA PHE A 75 18.84 20.29 16.65
C PHE A 75 18.16 20.84 17.90
N MET A 76 16.83 20.94 17.92
CA MET A 76 16.07 21.51 19.04
C MET A 76 15.50 20.43 19.96
N VAL A 77 15.27 19.23 19.46
CA VAL A 77 14.61 18.13 20.19
C VAL A 77 15.63 17.01 20.48
N PRO A 78 15.94 16.73 21.76
CA PRO A 78 17.01 15.79 22.13
C PRO A 78 16.80 14.33 21.67
N THR A 79 15.53 13.91 21.48
CA THR A 79 15.20 12.55 21.03
C THR A 79 15.25 12.40 19.52
N THR A 80 15.34 13.50 18.77
CA THR A 80 15.32 13.51 17.30
C THR A 80 16.74 13.66 16.75
N HIS A 81 17.12 12.82 15.81
CA HIS A 81 18.44 12.82 15.18
C HIS A 81 18.38 13.32 13.74
N ILE A 82 19.43 13.98 13.24
CA ILE A 82 19.50 14.53 11.87
C ILE A 82 19.23 13.50 10.77
N LEU A 83 19.47 12.21 11.02
CA LEU A 83 19.16 11.13 10.09
C LEU A 83 17.66 10.99 9.77
N ILE A 84 16.77 11.65 10.55
CA ILE A 84 15.33 11.76 10.22
C ILE A 84 15.12 12.39 8.84
N VAL A 85 15.99 13.34 8.46
CA VAL A 85 15.94 13.99 7.12
C VAL A 85 16.25 13.00 6.02
N VAL A 86 17.24 12.13 6.23
CA VAL A 86 17.56 11.08 5.26
C VAL A 86 16.39 10.12 5.11
N ALA A 87 15.82 9.66 6.22
CA ALA A 87 14.64 8.79 6.20
C ALA A 87 13.45 9.46 5.49
N PHE A 88 13.21 10.75 5.76
CA PHE A 88 12.14 11.54 5.12
C PHE A 88 12.31 11.60 3.60
N ILE A 89 13.49 11.92 3.10
CA ILE A 89 13.76 11.99 1.66
C ILE A 89 13.54 10.63 1.00
N PHE A 90 14.04 9.54 1.61
CA PHE A 90 13.83 8.20 1.05
C PHE A 90 12.38 7.74 1.13
N GLY A 91 11.63 8.09 2.20
CA GLY A 91 10.20 7.84 2.28
C GLY A 91 9.43 8.51 1.15
N ALA A 92 9.75 9.78 0.88
CA ALA A 92 9.19 10.54 -0.23
C ALA A 92 9.51 9.89 -1.60
N ILE A 93 10.76 9.50 -1.82
CA ILE A 93 11.19 8.83 -3.05
C ILE A 93 10.44 7.50 -3.24
N PHE A 94 10.33 6.67 -2.21
CA PHE A 94 9.67 5.36 -2.30
C PHE A 94 8.17 5.48 -2.56
N SER A 95 7.50 6.45 -1.93
CA SER A 95 6.08 6.75 -2.19
C SER A 95 5.86 7.21 -3.64
N ALA A 96 6.69 8.14 -4.12
CA ALA A 96 6.66 8.59 -5.51
C ALA A 96 6.92 7.44 -6.50
N LEU A 97 7.87 6.55 -6.19
CA LEU A 97 8.15 5.37 -7.02
C LEU A 97 6.97 4.40 -7.04
N ALA A 98 6.30 4.17 -5.92
CA ALA A 98 5.13 3.30 -5.83
C ALA A 98 3.99 3.82 -6.73
N GLY A 99 3.63 5.10 -6.64
CA GLY A 99 2.64 5.75 -7.50
C GLY A 99 3.03 5.71 -8.98
N ASN A 100 4.28 6.03 -9.30
CA ASN A 100 4.80 6.00 -10.68
C ASN A 100 4.76 4.59 -11.30
N MET A 101 5.12 3.57 -10.53
CA MET A 101 5.05 2.18 -11.00
C MET A 101 3.61 1.75 -11.26
N GLY A 102 2.69 2.10 -10.35
CA GLY A 102 1.26 1.83 -10.49
C GLY A 102 0.69 2.45 -11.76
N MET A 103 0.89 3.74 -11.99
CA MET A 103 0.42 4.44 -13.18
C MET A 103 1.00 3.83 -14.47
N LYS A 104 2.31 3.55 -14.50
CA LYS A 104 2.96 2.98 -15.68
C LYS A 104 2.47 1.58 -16.04
N ILE A 105 2.10 0.76 -15.07
CA ILE A 105 1.53 -0.56 -15.37
C ILE A 105 0.06 -0.44 -15.74
N ALA A 106 -0.74 0.39 -15.05
CA ALA A 106 -2.16 0.56 -15.32
C ALA A 106 -2.42 1.02 -16.76
N THR A 107 -1.80 2.12 -17.20
CA THR A 107 -1.95 2.65 -18.56
C THR A 107 -1.62 1.62 -19.65
N LYS A 108 -0.65 0.73 -19.40
CA LYS A 108 -0.28 -0.35 -20.33
C LYS A 108 -1.16 -1.58 -20.21
N THR A 109 -1.76 -1.83 -19.04
CA THR A 109 -2.63 -2.96 -18.79
C THR A 109 -4.01 -2.72 -19.40
N ASN A 110 -4.55 -1.50 -19.32
CA ASN A 110 -5.90 -1.16 -19.77
C ASN A 110 -6.15 -1.58 -21.23
N VAL A 111 -5.29 -1.18 -22.15
CA VAL A 111 -5.43 -1.53 -23.57
C VAL A 111 -5.33 -3.04 -23.81
N ARG A 112 -4.49 -3.75 -23.06
CA ARG A 112 -4.32 -5.21 -23.15
C ARG A 112 -5.53 -5.96 -22.60
N THR A 113 -6.12 -5.43 -21.54
CA THR A 113 -7.37 -5.96 -20.97
C THR A 113 -8.51 -5.82 -21.98
N THR A 114 -8.64 -4.63 -22.61
CA THR A 114 -9.64 -4.37 -23.64
C THR A 114 -9.46 -5.29 -24.85
N GLN A 115 -8.23 -5.49 -25.31
CA GLN A 115 -7.94 -6.41 -26.40
C GLN A 115 -8.31 -7.87 -26.05
N ALA A 116 -7.96 -8.32 -24.87
CA ALA A 116 -8.30 -9.67 -24.41
C ALA A 116 -9.82 -9.87 -24.24
N ALA A 117 -10.53 -8.83 -23.79
CA ALA A 117 -11.97 -8.88 -23.59
C ALA A 117 -12.76 -9.10 -24.89
N ARG A 118 -12.18 -8.79 -26.07
CA ARG A 118 -12.80 -9.09 -27.37
C ARG A 118 -13.03 -10.57 -27.60
N THR A 119 -12.23 -11.44 -26.97
CA THR A 119 -12.24 -12.88 -27.23
C THR A 119 -12.41 -13.73 -25.99
N SER A 120 -11.95 -13.27 -24.82
CA SER A 120 -11.93 -14.10 -23.61
C SER A 120 -12.03 -13.27 -22.34
N LEU A 121 -13.15 -13.37 -21.64
CA LEU A 121 -13.35 -12.75 -20.32
C LEU A 121 -12.36 -13.30 -19.27
N PRO A 122 -12.07 -14.62 -19.17
CA PRO A 122 -11.04 -15.12 -18.28
C PRO A 122 -9.65 -14.53 -18.52
N GLN A 123 -9.28 -14.35 -19.79
CA GLN A 123 -7.99 -13.76 -20.14
C GLN A 123 -7.96 -12.26 -19.80
N ALA A 124 -9.05 -11.53 -20.05
CA ALA A 124 -9.18 -10.12 -19.69
C ALA A 124 -9.04 -9.93 -18.17
N LEU A 125 -9.74 -10.72 -17.35
CA LEU A 125 -9.61 -10.69 -15.90
C LEU A 125 -8.17 -10.99 -15.44
N LYS A 126 -7.54 -12.00 -16.03
CA LYS A 126 -6.17 -12.38 -15.69
C LYS A 126 -5.17 -11.26 -15.98
N ILE A 127 -5.35 -10.51 -17.07
CA ILE A 127 -4.48 -9.38 -17.44
C ILE A 127 -4.74 -8.19 -16.52
N SER A 128 -6.00 -7.79 -16.36
CA SER A 128 -6.42 -6.68 -15.51
C SER A 128 -5.94 -6.88 -14.07
N PHE A 129 -6.27 -8.04 -13.48
CA PHE A 129 -5.85 -8.39 -12.13
C PHE A 129 -4.33 -8.56 -12.01
N GLY A 130 -3.66 -8.99 -13.09
CA GLY A 130 -2.20 -9.01 -13.18
C GLY A 130 -1.58 -7.61 -13.07
N GLY A 131 -2.17 -6.60 -13.70
CA GLY A 131 -1.78 -5.19 -13.56
C GLY A 131 -1.95 -4.67 -12.13
N GLY A 132 -3.12 -4.94 -11.52
CA GLY A 132 -3.38 -4.62 -10.12
C GLY A 132 -2.40 -5.31 -9.15
N THR A 133 -2.06 -6.58 -9.42
CA THR A 133 -1.05 -7.33 -8.64
C THR A 133 0.32 -6.65 -8.68
N VAL A 134 0.74 -6.13 -9.84
CA VAL A 134 2.02 -5.41 -9.97
C VAL A 134 2.02 -4.16 -9.09
N MET A 135 0.94 -3.39 -9.09
CA MET A 135 0.82 -2.21 -8.22
C MET A 135 0.80 -2.60 -6.74
N GLY A 136 -0.09 -3.50 -6.34
CA GLY A 136 -0.26 -3.87 -4.92
C GLY A 136 1.01 -4.46 -4.30
N LEU A 137 1.68 -5.40 -4.99
CA LEU A 137 2.94 -5.97 -4.52
C LEU A 137 4.11 -4.98 -4.63
N GLY A 138 4.06 -4.05 -5.59
CA GLY A 138 5.02 -2.95 -5.68
C GLY A 138 4.95 -2.04 -4.46
N VAL A 139 3.74 -1.62 -4.09
CA VAL A 139 3.47 -0.81 -2.89
C VAL A 139 3.90 -1.54 -1.63
N ALA A 140 3.36 -2.73 -1.36
CA ALA A 140 3.65 -3.50 -0.14
C ALA A 140 5.13 -3.90 -0.05
N GLY A 141 5.73 -4.35 -1.16
CA GLY A 141 7.13 -4.74 -1.21
C GLY A 141 8.08 -3.59 -0.94
N LEU A 142 7.86 -2.42 -1.56
CA LEU A 142 8.66 -1.22 -1.29
C LEU A 142 8.47 -0.70 0.13
N ALA A 143 7.23 -0.74 0.66
CA ALA A 143 6.93 -0.28 2.01
C ALA A 143 7.66 -1.13 3.07
N VAL A 144 7.51 -2.45 2.99
CA VAL A 144 8.18 -3.37 3.94
C VAL A 144 9.70 -3.33 3.77
N LEU A 145 10.20 -3.29 2.53
CA LEU A 145 11.64 -3.22 2.27
C LEU A 145 12.24 -1.92 2.81
N GLY A 146 11.59 -0.78 2.54
CA GLY A 146 12.06 0.52 3.02
C GLY A 146 12.02 0.62 4.54
N LEU A 147 10.88 0.29 5.14
CA LEU A 147 10.72 0.35 6.60
C LEU A 147 11.71 -0.58 7.31
N THR A 148 11.81 -1.84 6.87
CA THR A 148 12.73 -2.82 7.47
C THR A 148 14.19 -2.44 7.22
N GLY A 149 14.52 -1.99 6.01
CA GLY A 149 15.89 -1.58 5.66
C GLY A 149 16.37 -0.41 6.51
N PHE A 150 15.57 0.65 6.65
CA PHE A 150 15.92 1.79 7.51
C PHE A 150 15.90 1.43 8.98
N PHE A 151 14.98 0.55 9.43
CA PHE A 151 15.02 0.03 10.79
C PHE A 151 16.34 -0.69 11.09
N ILE A 152 16.79 -1.58 10.22
CA ILE A 152 18.06 -2.30 10.37
C ILE A 152 19.25 -1.32 10.40
N ILE A 153 19.26 -0.32 9.49
CA ILE A 153 20.33 0.68 9.43
C ILE A 153 20.39 1.47 10.74
N PHE A 154 19.27 1.98 11.23
CA PHE A 154 19.23 2.80 12.44
C PHE A 154 19.45 1.97 13.71
N TYR A 155 18.93 0.75 13.76
CA TYR A 155 19.18 -0.18 14.84
C TYR A 155 20.68 -0.50 14.98
N ASN A 156 21.36 -0.75 13.88
CA ASN A 156 22.81 -0.94 13.89
C ASN A 156 23.57 0.34 14.25
N TYR A 157 23.15 1.48 13.70
CA TYR A 157 23.84 2.76 13.93
C TYR A 157 23.74 3.25 15.38
N PHE A 158 22.55 3.22 15.99
CA PHE A 158 22.32 3.75 17.34
C PHE A 158 22.57 2.70 18.44
N MET A 159 22.37 1.43 18.15
CA MET A 159 22.39 0.36 19.16
C MET A 159 23.44 -0.72 18.88
N GLY A 160 24.27 -0.58 17.85
CA GLY A 160 25.31 -1.56 17.50
C GLY A 160 24.76 -2.93 17.09
N GLY A 161 23.49 -2.99 16.67
CA GLY A 161 22.83 -4.23 16.26
C GLY A 161 22.42 -5.15 17.42
N GLN A 162 22.48 -4.65 18.66
CA GLN A 162 22.06 -5.35 19.87
C GLN A 162 21.15 -4.46 20.71
N TRP A 163 20.25 -5.10 21.48
CA TRP A 163 19.42 -4.36 22.41
C TRP A 163 20.27 -3.64 23.46
N THR A 164 19.98 -2.37 23.70
CA THR A 164 20.59 -1.56 24.75
C THR A 164 19.56 -1.07 25.74
N THR A 165 18.77 -0.05 25.37
CA THR A 165 17.73 0.54 26.21
C THR A 165 16.51 0.93 25.39
N THR A 166 15.37 1.12 26.06
CA THR A 166 14.12 1.62 25.43
C THR A 166 14.27 3.07 24.92
N GLU A 167 15.11 3.86 25.58
CA GLU A 167 15.39 5.26 25.18
C GLU A 167 16.16 5.28 23.85
N GLN A 168 17.17 4.40 23.69
CA GLN A 168 17.90 4.29 22.43
C GLN A 168 16.98 3.78 21.31
N MET A 169 16.11 2.83 21.59
CA MET A 169 15.11 2.35 20.64
C MET A 169 14.11 3.44 20.26
N THR A 170 13.74 4.34 21.18
CA THR A 170 12.91 5.50 20.87
C THR A 170 13.60 6.38 19.82
N ILE A 171 14.90 6.64 19.93
CA ILE A 171 15.65 7.40 18.91
C ILE A 171 15.63 6.68 17.54
N VAL A 172 15.79 5.34 17.54
CA VAL A 172 15.68 4.53 16.31
C VAL A 172 14.32 4.73 15.65
N LEU A 173 13.23 4.59 16.42
CA LEU A 173 11.86 4.66 15.89
C LEU A 173 11.45 6.08 15.51
N GLU A 174 11.86 7.11 16.27
CA GLU A 174 11.63 8.51 15.91
C GLU A 174 12.40 8.90 14.64
N THR A 175 13.64 8.43 14.48
CA THR A 175 14.38 8.64 13.24
C THR A 175 13.71 7.94 12.05
N LEU A 176 13.20 6.72 12.29
CA LEU A 176 12.44 5.96 11.30
C LEU A 176 11.11 6.64 10.95
N ALA A 177 10.49 7.40 11.86
CA ALA A 177 9.29 8.16 11.59
C ALA A 177 9.47 9.18 10.46
N GLY A 178 10.70 9.65 10.21
CA GLY A 178 11.01 10.45 9.04
C GLY A 178 10.63 9.74 7.73
N PHE A 179 10.87 8.43 7.61
CA PHE A 179 10.48 7.65 6.43
C PHE A 179 8.95 7.67 6.22
N SER A 180 8.18 7.51 7.29
CA SER A 180 6.71 7.60 7.25
C SER A 180 6.24 9.01 6.88
N LEU A 181 6.81 10.05 7.50
CA LEU A 181 6.47 11.45 7.20
C LEU A 181 6.74 11.81 5.73
N GLY A 182 7.86 11.33 5.17
CA GLY A 182 8.19 11.54 3.76
C GLY A 182 7.18 10.83 2.84
N ALA A 183 6.84 9.60 3.17
CA ALA A 183 5.86 8.81 2.44
C ALA A 183 4.48 9.47 2.43
N GLU A 184 3.97 9.87 3.60
CA GLU A 184 2.66 10.51 3.77
C GLU A 184 2.61 11.89 3.12
N SER A 185 3.71 12.64 3.14
CA SER A 185 3.77 13.94 2.47
C SER A 185 3.54 13.81 0.96
N ILE A 186 4.20 12.87 0.30
CA ILE A 186 3.98 12.59 -1.13
C ILE A 186 2.57 12.06 -1.36
N ALA A 187 2.12 11.13 -0.52
CA ALA A 187 0.79 10.55 -0.59
C ALA A 187 -0.32 11.60 -0.58
N LEU A 188 -0.24 12.54 0.37
CA LEU A 188 -1.23 13.62 0.50
C LEU A 188 -1.31 14.47 -0.78
N PHE A 189 -0.17 14.94 -1.28
CA PHE A 189 -0.17 15.81 -2.46
C PHE A 189 -0.56 15.05 -3.74
N ALA A 190 -0.05 13.83 -3.94
CA ALA A 190 -0.40 13.01 -5.09
C ALA A 190 -1.88 12.64 -5.11
N ARG A 191 -2.46 12.33 -3.93
CA ARG A 191 -3.89 12.01 -3.80
C ARG A 191 -4.76 13.23 -4.09
N VAL A 192 -4.43 14.39 -3.51
CA VAL A 192 -5.19 15.63 -3.70
C VAL A 192 -5.02 16.17 -5.12
N GLY A 193 -3.78 16.28 -5.61
CA GLY A 193 -3.49 16.81 -6.95
C GLY A 193 -4.08 15.94 -8.06
N GLY A 194 -3.88 14.62 -7.95
CA GLY A 194 -4.45 13.64 -8.88
C GLY A 194 -5.98 13.67 -8.86
N GLY A 195 -6.60 13.70 -7.67
CA GLY A 195 -8.06 13.75 -7.52
C GLY A 195 -8.68 15.03 -8.09
N ILE A 196 -8.03 16.19 -7.92
CA ILE A 196 -8.46 17.45 -8.54
C ILE A 196 -8.41 17.34 -10.07
N TYR A 197 -7.29 16.80 -10.61
CA TYR A 197 -7.16 16.63 -12.06
C TYR A 197 -8.23 15.67 -12.60
N THR A 198 -8.43 14.51 -11.97
CA THR A 198 -9.45 13.52 -12.37
C THR A 198 -10.83 14.17 -12.45
N LYS A 199 -11.26 14.88 -11.40
CA LYS A 199 -12.58 15.49 -11.39
C LYS A 199 -12.72 16.66 -12.38
N ALA A 200 -11.67 17.42 -12.59
CA ALA A 200 -11.69 18.48 -13.60
C ALA A 200 -11.79 17.92 -15.04
N ALA A 201 -11.08 16.82 -15.31
CA ALA A 201 -11.12 16.16 -16.62
C ALA A 201 -12.47 15.47 -16.87
N ASP A 202 -12.98 14.69 -15.91
CA ASP A 202 -14.25 13.97 -15.93
C ASP A 202 -15.43 14.96 -16.16
N VAL A 203 -15.58 15.96 -15.28
CA VAL A 203 -16.65 16.95 -15.40
C VAL A 203 -16.49 17.78 -16.69
N GLY A 204 -15.28 18.14 -17.09
CA GLY A 204 -15.02 18.87 -18.33
C GLY A 204 -15.37 18.06 -19.57
N ALA A 205 -15.03 16.77 -19.60
CA ALA A 205 -15.38 15.85 -20.69
C ALA A 205 -16.90 15.67 -20.81
N ASP A 206 -17.58 15.54 -19.68
CA ASP A 206 -19.04 15.40 -19.61
C ASP A 206 -19.77 16.67 -20.07
N LEU A 207 -19.35 17.85 -19.63
CA LEU A 207 -19.96 19.12 -20.06
C LEU A 207 -19.83 19.31 -21.56
N VAL A 208 -18.66 19.13 -22.13
CA VAL A 208 -18.45 19.27 -23.59
C VAL A 208 -19.20 18.18 -24.36
N GLY A 209 -19.11 16.92 -23.91
CA GLY A 209 -19.74 15.81 -24.65
C GLY A 209 -21.24 15.76 -24.48
N LYS A 210 -21.72 15.58 -23.27
CA LYS A 210 -23.14 15.34 -23.00
C LYS A 210 -23.99 16.60 -23.13
N VAL A 211 -23.51 17.76 -22.61
CA VAL A 211 -24.32 18.98 -22.54
C VAL A 211 -24.18 19.84 -23.82
N GLU A 212 -22.97 20.13 -24.27
CA GLU A 212 -22.76 21.00 -25.43
C GLU A 212 -22.92 20.26 -26.76
N ALA A 213 -22.30 19.10 -26.93
CA ALA A 213 -22.29 18.35 -28.18
C ALA A 213 -23.44 17.34 -28.32
N GLY A 214 -24.12 16.99 -27.20
CA GLY A 214 -25.23 16.02 -27.22
C GLY A 214 -24.80 14.60 -27.64
N ILE A 215 -23.55 14.24 -27.36
CA ILE A 215 -22.99 12.91 -27.66
C ILE A 215 -22.91 12.05 -26.40
N PRO A 216 -22.92 10.71 -26.53
CA PRO A 216 -22.78 9.81 -25.38
C PRO A 216 -21.51 10.04 -24.60
N GLU A 217 -21.49 9.56 -23.35
CA GLU A 217 -20.30 9.47 -22.52
C GLU A 217 -19.23 8.62 -23.23
N ASP A 218 -17.96 9.00 -23.07
CA ASP A 218 -16.81 8.33 -23.72
C ASP A 218 -16.85 8.23 -25.24
N ASP A 219 -17.66 9.07 -25.90
CA ASP A 219 -17.72 9.07 -27.35
C ASP A 219 -16.36 9.43 -27.98
N PRO A 220 -15.86 8.66 -28.94
CA PRO A 220 -14.53 8.86 -29.56
C PRO A 220 -14.39 10.19 -30.31
N ARG A 221 -15.48 10.92 -30.54
CA ARG A 221 -15.48 12.28 -31.11
C ARG A 221 -15.12 13.35 -30.08
N ASN A 222 -15.22 13.04 -28.78
CA ASN A 222 -14.84 13.94 -27.71
C ASN A 222 -13.36 13.76 -27.35
N PRO A 223 -12.45 14.69 -27.69
CA PRO A 223 -11.04 14.57 -27.38
C PRO A 223 -10.76 14.64 -25.85
N ALA A 224 -11.68 15.21 -25.07
CA ALA A 224 -11.56 15.31 -23.62
C ALA A 224 -11.62 13.93 -22.92
N THR A 225 -12.16 12.90 -23.58
CA THR A 225 -12.13 11.51 -23.08
C THR A 225 -10.71 11.00 -22.83
N ILE A 226 -9.71 11.47 -23.58
CA ILE A 226 -8.30 11.13 -23.31
C ILE A 226 -7.84 11.77 -22.00
N ALA A 227 -8.20 13.03 -21.75
CA ALA A 227 -7.84 13.74 -20.52
C ALA A 227 -8.51 13.09 -19.29
N ASP A 228 -9.75 12.64 -19.43
CA ASP A 228 -10.48 11.90 -18.41
C ASP A 228 -9.77 10.58 -18.06
N ASN A 229 -9.46 9.77 -19.06
CA ASN A 229 -8.65 8.55 -18.85
C ASN A 229 -7.26 8.82 -18.28
N VAL A 230 -6.62 9.95 -18.58
CA VAL A 230 -5.37 10.37 -17.90
C VAL A 230 -5.66 10.61 -16.41
N GLY A 231 -6.77 11.28 -16.09
CA GLY A 231 -7.21 11.54 -14.73
C GLY A 231 -7.30 10.27 -13.89
N ASP A 232 -8.00 9.25 -14.38
CA ASP A 232 -8.15 7.97 -13.70
C ASP A 232 -6.80 7.32 -13.40
N ASN A 233 -5.84 7.39 -14.32
CA ASN A 233 -4.53 6.79 -14.12
C ASN A 233 -3.64 7.60 -13.18
N VAL A 234 -3.77 8.91 -13.08
CA VAL A 234 -2.96 9.72 -12.17
C VAL A 234 -3.62 9.90 -10.79
N GLY A 235 -4.94 10.06 -10.73
CA GLY A 235 -5.69 10.22 -9.48
C GLY A 235 -5.95 8.89 -8.79
N ASP A 236 -6.63 7.98 -9.48
CA ASP A 236 -7.13 6.74 -8.89
C ASP A 236 -6.09 5.62 -8.87
N VAL A 237 -5.02 5.71 -9.66
CA VAL A 237 -3.93 4.73 -9.60
C VAL A 237 -2.68 5.32 -8.96
N ALA A 238 -2.08 6.38 -9.52
CA ALA A 238 -0.83 6.90 -8.96
C ALA A 238 -1.02 7.53 -7.58
N GLY A 239 -2.05 8.39 -7.43
CA GLY A 239 -2.37 9.04 -6.16
C GLY A 239 -2.76 8.04 -5.08
N MET A 240 -3.66 7.09 -5.40
CA MET A 240 -4.04 6.04 -4.46
C MET A 240 -2.87 5.10 -4.13
N GLY A 241 -2.00 4.80 -5.08
CA GLY A 241 -0.82 3.96 -4.84
C GLY A 241 0.16 4.58 -3.86
N ALA A 242 0.39 5.90 -3.96
CA ALA A 242 1.19 6.65 -3.00
C ALA A 242 0.53 6.70 -1.61
N ASP A 243 -0.81 6.89 -1.56
CA ASP A 243 -1.60 6.92 -0.33
C ASP A 243 -1.58 5.57 0.40
N LEU A 244 -1.78 4.48 -0.32
CA LEU A 244 -1.66 3.12 0.24
C LEU A 244 -0.25 2.84 0.75
N PHE A 245 0.78 3.32 0.08
CA PHE A 245 2.16 3.18 0.54
C PHE A 245 2.38 3.91 1.88
N GLY A 246 1.98 5.18 1.96
CA GLY A 246 2.11 5.99 3.18
C GLY A 246 1.36 5.36 4.36
N SER A 247 0.07 5.08 4.19
CA SER A 247 -0.78 4.47 5.22
C SER A 247 -0.25 3.11 5.70
N TYR A 248 0.29 2.30 4.79
CA TYR A 248 0.89 1.00 5.14
C TYR A 248 2.14 1.19 6.01
N VAL A 249 3.04 2.08 5.63
CA VAL A 249 4.25 2.40 6.40
C VAL A 249 3.88 2.96 7.78
N ALA A 250 2.96 3.94 7.83
CA ALA A 250 2.56 4.61 9.07
C ALA A 250 1.94 3.63 10.07
N THR A 251 1.05 2.74 9.63
CA THR A 251 0.39 1.78 10.51
C THR A 251 1.35 0.73 11.07
N VAL A 252 2.28 0.22 10.25
CA VAL A 252 3.30 -0.73 10.72
C VAL A 252 4.23 -0.04 11.72
N LEU A 253 4.71 1.17 11.41
CA LEU A 253 5.59 1.94 12.31
C LEU A 253 4.88 2.27 13.63
N ALA A 254 3.62 2.70 13.60
CA ALA A 254 2.85 2.99 14.82
C ALA A 254 2.76 1.76 15.72
N ALA A 255 2.52 0.57 15.15
CA ALA A 255 2.52 -0.68 15.89
C ALA A 255 3.90 -1.04 16.45
N MET A 256 5.01 -0.73 15.73
CA MET A 256 6.37 -0.90 16.25
C MET A 256 6.65 0.02 17.44
N VAL A 257 6.20 1.27 17.41
CA VAL A 257 6.30 2.23 18.51
C VAL A 257 5.53 1.72 19.73
N LEU A 258 4.31 1.22 19.56
CA LEU A 258 3.55 0.57 20.64
C LEU A 258 4.31 -0.63 21.21
N GLY A 259 4.99 -1.42 20.37
CA GLY A 259 5.85 -2.51 20.82
C GLY A 259 6.98 -2.05 21.74
N ASN A 260 7.58 -0.89 21.47
CA ASN A 260 8.60 -0.30 22.34
C ASN A 260 8.02 0.13 23.70
N TYR A 261 6.80 0.68 23.72
CA TYR A 261 6.11 0.99 24.98
C TYR A 261 5.85 -0.26 25.82
N VAL A 262 5.43 -1.37 25.20
CA VAL A 262 5.27 -2.65 25.91
C VAL A 262 6.57 -3.08 26.58
N ILE A 263 7.70 -3.00 25.86
CA ILE A 263 9.01 -3.36 26.42
C ILE A 263 9.38 -2.43 27.59
N LYS A 264 9.11 -1.14 27.46
CA LYS A 264 9.38 -0.15 28.52
C LYS A 264 8.57 -0.44 29.78
N ASP A 265 7.27 -0.70 29.64
CA ASP A 265 6.37 -0.99 30.77
C ASP A 265 6.73 -2.31 31.47
N MET A 266 7.33 -3.27 30.77
CA MET A 266 7.83 -4.52 31.34
C MET A 266 9.21 -4.37 32.02
N GLY A 267 9.73 -3.15 32.16
CA GLY A 267 11.02 -2.90 32.80
C GLY A 267 12.22 -3.49 32.05
N GLY A 268 12.05 -3.84 30.77
CA GLY A 268 13.08 -4.50 29.98
C GLY A 268 13.19 -6.02 30.18
N ASP A 269 12.41 -6.62 31.09
CA ASP A 269 12.48 -8.07 31.41
C ASP A 269 12.17 -8.97 30.21
N ILE A 270 11.38 -8.48 29.25
CA ILE A 270 11.07 -9.18 28.00
C ILE A 270 12.32 -9.44 27.13
N VAL A 271 13.39 -8.68 27.34
CA VAL A 271 14.64 -8.76 26.56
C VAL A 271 15.35 -10.09 26.78
N THR A 272 15.05 -10.81 27.87
CA THR A 272 15.64 -12.09 28.22
C THR A 272 14.93 -13.28 27.56
N SER A 273 13.74 -13.10 27.00
CA SER A 273 12.95 -14.14 26.36
C SER A 273 12.95 -14.01 24.84
N GLY A 274 13.68 -14.87 24.11
CA GLY A 274 13.67 -15.04 22.65
C GLY A 274 13.68 -13.77 21.78
N PHE A 275 14.18 -13.78 20.57
CA PHE A 275 14.31 -12.62 19.65
C PHE A 275 15.16 -11.43 20.17
N GLY A 276 16.03 -11.64 21.16
CA GLY A 276 16.82 -10.54 21.73
C GLY A 276 15.97 -9.46 22.39
N GLY A 277 14.70 -9.75 22.77
CA GLY A 277 13.80 -8.86 23.46
C GLY A 277 13.03 -7.86 22.59
N ILE A 278 13.25 -7.79 21.29
CA ILE A 278 12.58 -6.84 20.37
C ILE A 278 11.36 -7.47 19.65
N GLY A 279 10.89 -8.63 20.11
CA GLY A 279 9.73 -9.33 19.55
C GLY A 279 8.50 -8.43 19.35
N PRO A 280 8.06 -7.63 20.33
CA PRO A 280 6.93 -6.73 20.19
C PRO A 280 7.11 -5.67 19.10
N ILE A 281 8.35 -5.23 18.85
CA ILE A 281 8.68 -4.24 17.82
C ILE A 281 8.73 -4.90 16.44
N LEU A 282 9.27 -6.12 16.36
CA LEU A 282 9.43 -6.86 15.09
C LEU A 282 8.12 -7.49 14.61
N LEU A 283 7.19 -7.81 15.50
CA LEU A 283 5.94 -8.50 15.17
C LEU A 283 5.13 -7.81 14.04
N PRO A 284 4.91 -6.50 14.04
CA PRO A 284 4.19 -5.83 12.95
C PRO A 284 4.90 -5.98 11.59
N MET A 285 6.22 -5.86 11.56
CA MET A 285 7.01 -6.06 10.34
C MET A 285 6.96 -7.52 9.86
N ALA A 286 6.98 -8.48 10.78
CA ALA A 286 6.88 -9.90 10.45
C ALA A 286 5.51 -10.24 9.84
N ILE A 287 4.42 -9.72 10.42
CA ILE A 287 3.06 -9.86 9.88
C ILE A 287 2.99 -9.23 8.48
N ALA A 288 3.53 -8.02 8.31
CA ALA A 288 3.58 -7.32 7.04
C ALA A 288 4.36 -8.12 5.97
N GLY A 289 5.52 -8.66 6.33
CA GLY A 289 6.33 -9.49 5.43
C GLY A 289 5.63 -10.78 4.99
N ILE A 290 5.06 -11.53 5.92
CA ILE A 290 4.28 -12.74 5.61
C ILE A 290 3.04 -12.40 4.80
N GLY A 291 2.39 -11.27 5.08
CA GLY A 291 1.27 -10.74 4.32
C GLY A 291 1.56 -10.63 2.82
N ILE A 292 2.78 -10.27 2.43
CA ILE A 292 3.21 -10.23 1.01
C ILE A 292 3.11 -11.62 0.37
N ILE A 293 3.62 -12.65 1.04
CA ILE A 293 3.57 -14.03 0.52
C ILE A 293 2.12 -14.53 0.42
N ILE A 294 1.32 -14.25 1.45
CA ILE A 294 -0.11 -14.60 1.46
C ILE A 294 -0.84 -13.87 0.33
N SER A 295 -0.51 -12.60 0.07
CA SER A 295 -1.07 -11.85 -1.05
C SER A 295 -0.73 -12.49 -2.40
N ILE A 296 0.50 -13.01 -2.58
CA ILE A 296 0.86 -13.78 -3.79
C ILE A 296 -0.05 -15.00 -3.94
N ILE A 297 -0.30 -15.75 -2.86
CA ILE A 297 -1.21 -16.91 -2.88
C ILE A 297 -2.62 -16.44 -3.26
N GLY A 298 -3.14 -15.37 -2.62
CA GLY A 298 -4.44 -14.80 -2.93
C GLY A 298 -4.59 -14.42 -4.40
N THR A 299 -3.57 -13.80 -5.00
CA THR A 299 -3.61 -13.42 -6.42
C THR A 299 -3.67 -14.63 -7.38
N ILE A 300 -3.13 -15.79 -6.99
CA ILE A 300 -3.17 -17.01 -7.78
C ILE A 300 -4.58 -17.63 -7.78
N LEU A 301 -5.35 -17.40 -6.74
CA LEU A 301 -6.70 -17.95 -6.56
C LEU A 301 -7.76 -17.20 -7.37
N VAL A 302 -7.52 -15.96 -7.76
CA VAL A 302 -8.45 -15.16 -8.55
C VAL A 302 -8.50 -15.66 -9.98
N LYS A 303 -9.50 -16.49 -10.30
CA LYS A 303 -9.68 -17.12 -11.63
C LYS A 303 -11.16 -17.32 -11.92
N ILE A 304 -11.52 -17.15 -13.19
CA ILE A 304 -12.78 -17.61 -13.76
C ILE A 304 -12.48 -18.57 -14.92
N GLY A 305 -13.36 -19.55 -15.14
CA GLY A 305 -13.14 -20.61 -16.14
C GLY A 305 -14.01 -20.49 -17.40
N ASN A 306 -15.01 -19.59 -17.42
CA ASN A 306 -16.00 -19.51 -18.49
C ASN A 306 -16.06 -18.11 -19.11
N ASN A 307 -16.18 -18.02 -20.43
CA ASN A 307 -16.38 -16.76 -21.15
C ASN A 307 -17.78 -16.17 -20.92
N ASP A 308 -18.77 -17.00 -20.62
CA ASP A 308 -20.15 -16.60 -20.33
C ASP A 308 -20.37 -16.28 -18.85
N ALA A 309 -19.28 -16.11 -18.08
CA ALA A 309 -19.35 -15.81 -16.67
C ALA A 309 -20.09 -14.48 -16.44
N LYS A 310 -21.05 -14.49 -15.52
CA LYS A 310 -21.76 -13.31 -15.07
C LYS A 310 -20.84 -12.44 -14.21
N GLU A 311 -21.14 -11.16 -14.13
CA GLU A 311 -20.43 -10.19 -13.28
C GLU A 311 -20.29 -10.69 -11.83
N SER A 312 -21.36 -11.29 -11.26
CA SER A 312 -21.34 -11.86 -9.92
C SER A 312 -20.31 -12.98 -9.74
N GLN A 313 -19.98 -13.72 -10.80
CA GLN A 313 -18.94 -14.77 -10.76
C GLN A 313 -17.54 -14.17 -10.81
N VAL A 314 -17.35 -13.08 -11.54
CA VAL A 314 -16.09 -12.31 -11.55
C VAL A 314 -15.85 -11.73 -10.16
N GLN A 315 -16.86 -11.06 -9.59
CA GLN A 315 -16.79 -10.51 -8.23
C GLN A 315 -16.56 -11.61 -7.19
N GLY A 316 -17.23 -12.76 -7.33
CA GLY A 316 -17.01 -13.93 -6.48
C GLY A 316 -15.57 -14.44 -6.52
N ALA A 317 -14.92 -14.45 -7.68
CA ALA A 317 -13.52 -14.85 -7.80
C ALA A 317 -12.58 -13.87 -7.10
N LEU A 318 -12.83 -12.56 -7.19
CA LEU A 318 -12.08 -11.53 -6.44
C LEU A 318 -12.26 -11.70 -4.93
N ASN A 319 -13.49 -11.94 -4.48
CA ASN A 319 -13.83 -12.15 -3.08
C ASN A 319 -13.15 -13.39 -2.50
N ILE A 320 -13.06 -14.49 -3.26
CA ILE A 320 -12.31 -15.69 -2.82
C ILE A 320 -10.86 -15.34 -2.53
N GLY A 321 -10.18 -14.63 -3.43
CA GLY A 321 -8.80 -14.20 -3.22
C GLY A 321 -8.64 -13.35 -1.94
N ASN A 322 -9.57 -12.41 -1.72
CA ASN A 322 -9.56 -11.53 -0.56
C ASN A 322 -9.81 -12.31 0.75
N TRP A 323 -10.89 -13.08 0.85
CA TRP A 323 -11.24 -13.80 2.07
C TRP A 323 -10.23 -14.88 2.44
N VAL A 324 -9.70 -15.61 1.46
CA VAL A 324 -8.62 -16.58 1.72
C VAL A 324 -7.38 -15.89 2.25
N SER A 325 -7.03 -14.73 1.71
CA SER A 325 -5.89 -13.94 2.21
C SER A 325 -6.12 -13.48 3.66
N ILE A 326 -7.31 -12.98 3.99
CA ILE A 326 -7.67 -12.56 5.37
C ILE A 326 -7.53 -13.74 6.35
N ILE A 327 -8.07 -14.92 5.99
CA ILE A 327 -8.00 -16.12 6.83
C ILE A 327 -6.54 -16.57 7.02
N LEU A 328 -5.75 -16.60 5.96
CA LEU A 328 -4.34 -17.00 6.06
C LEU A 328 -3.53 -16.01 6.89
N VAL A 329 -3.80 -14.70 6.76
CA VAL A 329 -3.15 -13.67 7.61
C VAL A 329 -3.55 -13.85 9.08
N ALA A 330 -4.83 -14.17 9.37
CA ALA A 330 -5.26 -14.45 10.75
C ALA A 330 -4.52 -15.66 11.35
N ILE A 331 -4.38 -16.75 10.59
CA ILE A 331 -3.63 -17.95 11.03
C ILE A 331 -2.16 -17.60 11.25
N ALA A 332 -1.54 -16.90 10.30
CA ALA A 332 -0.14 -16.49 10.41
C ALA A 332 0.09 -15.54 11.59
N SER A 333 -0.81 -14.58 11.81
CA SER A 333 -0.75 -13.66 12.95
C SER A 333 -0.86 -14.39 14.29
N PHE A 334 -1.75 -15.39 14.39
CA PHE A 334 -1.85 -16.24 15.58
C PHE A 334 -0.51 -16.96 15.87
N ALA A 335 0.07 -17.58 14.85
CA ALA A 335 1.33 -18.29 14.98
C ALA A 335 2.49 -17.34 15.37
N LEU A 336 2.58 -16.18 14.73
CA LEU A 336 3.59 -15.17 15.03
C LEU A 336 3.46 -14.59 16.44
N VAL A 337 2.24 -14.27 16.87
CA VAL A 337 1.98 -13.78 18.23
C VAL A 337 2.43 -14.81 19.27
N LYS A 338 2.06 -16.07 19.08
CA LYS A 338 2.46 -17.17 19.99
C LYS A 338 3.96 -17.41 20.00
N TRP A 339 4.64 -17.17 18.91
CA TRP A 339 6.07 -17.40 18.77
C TRP A 339 6.92 -16.22 19.25
N MET A 340 6.48 -14.99 18.94
CA MET A 340 7.29 -13.77 19.13
C MET A 340 7.00 -13.03 20.43
N LEU A 341 5.85 -13.27 21.08
CA LEU A 341 5.47 -12.61 22.31
C LEU A 341 5.48 -13.59 23.49
N PRO A 342 5.85 -13.14 24.71
CA PRO A 342 5.70 -13.93 25.92
C PRO A 342 4.21 -14.19 26.20
N GLU A 343 3.91 -15.26 26.98
CA GLU A 343 2.51 -15.62 27.29
C GLU A 343 1.75 -14.50 28.00
N THR A 344 2.43 -13.81 28.93
CA THR A 344 1.90 -12.67 29.68
C THR A 344 2.83 -11.48 29.56
N MET A 345 2.25 -10.31 29.39
CA MET A 345 2.93 -9.02 29.35
C MET A 345 2.36 -8.12 30.44
N ARG A 346 3.24 -7.35 31.09
CA ARG A 346 2.83 -6.33 32.06
C ARG A 346 2.76 -5.00 31.34
N MET A 347 1.64 -4.31 31.44
CA MET A 347 1.44 -3.02 30.81
C MET A 347 0.74 -2.06 31.78
N GLU A 348 1.18 -0.81 31.80
CA GLU A 348 0.44 0.26 32.45
C GLU A 348 -0.69 0.69 31.52
N PHE A 349 -1.93 0.58 32.00
CA PHE A 349 -3.10 0.83 31.19
C PHE A 349 -3.75 2.17 31.58
N PHE A 350 -3.42 3.25 30.83
CA PHE A 350 -4.06 4.56 30.92
C PHE A 350 -4.32 5.08 32.35
N GLY A 351 -3.36 4.95 33.25
CA GLY A 351 -3.48 5.39 34.65
C GLY A 351 -4.26 4.44 35.57
N GLU A 352 -4.69 3.28 35.11
CA GLU A 352 -5.36 2.26 35.92
C GLU A 352 -4.38 1.30 36.63
N GLY A 353 -3.07 1.57 36.55
CA GLY A 353 -2.02 0.74 37.13
C GLY A 353 -1.59 -0.43 36.22
N ILE A 354 -0.60 -1.21 36.68
CA ILE A 354 -0.01 -2.32 35.93
C ILE A 354 -1.02 -3.47 35.85
N LYS A 355 -1.37 -3.90 34.63
CA LYS A 355 -2.21 -5.07 34.35
C LYS A 355 -1.40 -6.14 33.63
N GLU A 356 -1.64 -7.39 33.97
CA GLU A 356 -1.13 -8.53 33.22
C GLU A 356 -2.06 -8.85 32.05
N ILE A 357 -1.48 -8.83 30.84
CA ILE A 357 -2.18 -9.01 29.58
C ILE A 357 -1.61 -10.23 28.88
N SER A 358 -2.47 -11.20 28.54
CA SER A 358 -2.05 -12.32 27.69
C SER A 358 -1.74 -11.87 26.27
N SER A 359 -0.67 -12.41 25.65
CA SER A 359 -0.33 -12.20 24.24
C SER A 359 -1.47 -12.50 23.27
N LEU A 360 -2.40 -13.40 23.64
CA LEU A 360 -3.61 -13.66 22.85
C LEU A 360 -4.49 -12.42 22.67
N ARG A 361 -4.45 -11.46 23.58
CA ARG A 361 -5.22 -10.21 23.42
C ARG A 361 -4.69 -9.36 22.25
N VAL A 362 -3.38 -9.42 22.00
CA VAL A 362 -2.76 -8.79 20.80
C VAL A 362 -3.29 -9.46 19.54
N PHE A 363 -3.37 -10.79 19.53
CA PHE A 363 -3.99 -11.52 18.42
C PHE A 363 -5.47 -11.15 18.22
N TYR A 364 -6.27 -11.08 19.32
CA TYR A 364 -7.68 -10.69 19.20
C TYR A 364 -7.85 -9.26 18.68
N ALA A 365 -6.98 -8.32 19.06
CA ALA A 365 -6.98 -6.97 18.50
C ALA A 365 -6.68 -6.98 16.99
N SER A 366 -5.67 -7.76 16.57
CA SER A 366 -5.35 -7.93 15.14
C SER A 366 -6.50 -8.61 14.38
N LEU A 367 -7.13 -9.63 14.97
CA LEU A 367 -8.29 -10.30 14.38
C LEU A 367 -9.48 -9.35 14.23
N ALA A 368 -9.76 -8.51 15.25
CA ALA A 368 -10.79 -7.50 15.15
C ALA A 368 -10.55 -6.53 13.99
N GLY A 369 -9.29 -6.07 13.80
CA GLY A 369 -8.92 -5.25 12.65
C GLY A 369 -9.16 -5.96 11.30
N LEU A 370 -8.80 -7.24 11.18
CA LEU A 370 -9.05 -8.04 9.98
C LEU A 370 -10.55 -8.21 9.69
N VAL A 371 -11.36 -8.46 10.73
CA VAL A 371 -12.82 -8.57 10.59
C VAL A 371 -13.42 -7.25 10.14
N VAL A 372 -13.02 -6.13 10.79
CA VAL A 372 -13.47 -4.79 10.38
C VAL A 372 -13.10 -4.49 8.94
N GLY A 373 -11.86 -4.80 8.51
CA GLY A 373 -11.43 -4.63 7.12
C GLY A 373 -12.29 -5.45 6.14
N GLY A 374 -12.58 -6.71 6.48
CA GLY A 374 -13.47 -7.57 5.70
C GLY A 374 -14.92 -7.04 5.62
N VAL A 375 -15.44 -6.52 6.72
CA VAL A 375 -16.79 -5.89 6.76
C VAL A 375 -16.79 -4.62 5.90
N ILE A 376 -15.79 -3.73 6.03
CA ILE A 376 -15.68 -2.52 5.20
C ILE A 376 -15.64 -2.89 3.72
N SER A 377 -14.84 -3.90 3.33
CA SER A 377 -14.77 -4.36 1.94
C SER A 377 -16.15 -4.81 1.43
N SER A 378 -16.88 -5.60 2.22
CA SER A 378 -18.21 -6.10 1.85
C SER A 378 -19.27 -4.99 1.78
N VAL A 379 -19.21 -4.04 2.71
CA VAL A 379 -20.11 -2.87 2.72
C VAL A 379 -19.84 -1.99 1.50
N THR A 380 -18.55 -1.72 1.21
CA THR A 380 -18.17 -0.95 0.02
C THR A 380 -18.66 -1.63 -1.26
N GLU A 381 -18.43 -2.94 -1.41
CA GLU A 381 -18.94 -3.72 -2.54
C GLU A 381 -20.46 -3.59 -2.69
N TYR A 382 -21.21 -3.65 -1.58
CA TYR A 382 -22.65 -3.52 -1.62
C TYR A 382 -23.13 -2.15 -2.13
N TYR A 383 -22.43 -1.07 -1.72
CA TYR A 383 -22.83 0.29 -2.10
C TYR A 383 -22.27 0.75 -3.46
N THR A 384 -21.22 0.11 -3.99
CA THR A 384 -20.54 0.52 -5.23
C THR A 384 -20.65 -0.52 -6.36
N GLY A 385 -21.12 -1.74 -6.07
CA GLY A 385 -21.20 -2.82 -7.05
C GLY A 385 -22.35 -2.63 -8.03
N LEU A 386 -22.08 -2.82 -9.33
CA LEU A 386 -23.10 -2.83 -10.37
C LEU A 386 -24.19 -3.87 -10.04
N GLY A 387 -25.44 -3.56 -10.38
CA GLY A 387 -26.59 -4.41 -10.12
C GLY A 387 -27.04 -4.51 -8.64
N LYS A 388 -26.35 -3.83 -7.70
CA LYS A 388 -26.79 -3.74 -6.32
C LYS A 388 -27.85 -2.66 -6.12
N LYS A 389 -28.76 -2.87 -5.15
CA LYS A 389 -29.89 -1.96 -4.90
C LYS A 389 -29.50 -0.47 -4.74
N PRO A 390 -28.42 -0.10 -4.01
CA PRO A 390 -28.05 1.30 -3.87
C PRO A 390 -27.73 1.97 -5.22
N ILE A 391 -26.94 1.31 -6.07
CA ILE A 391 -26.61 1.84 -7.40
C ILE A 391 -27.82 1.90 -8.31
N LEU A 392 -28.66 0.85 -8.33
CA LEU A 392 -29.89 0.85 -9.11
C LEU A 392 -30.85 1.97 -8.67
N SER A 393 -30.92 2.27 -7.37
CA SER A 393 -31.71 3.39 -6.84
C SER A 393 -31.23 4.75 -7.35
N LEU A 394 -29.89 4.95 -7.42
CA LEU A 394 -29.29 6.19 -7.96
C LEU A 394 -29.57 6.37 -9.46
N ILE A 395 -29.55 5.29 -10.23
CA ILE A 395 -29.84 5.32 -11.68
C ILE A 395 -31.31 5.71 -11.94
N HIS A 396 -32.21 5.38 -11.03
CA HIS A 396 -33.64 5.69 -11.18
C HIS A 396 -34.06 7.08 -10.66
N ILE A 397 -33.16 7.80 -10.00
CA ILE A 397 -33.41 9.18 -9.56
C ILE A 397 -33.10 10.15 -10.68
#